data_16967dc5f69af67c198821d260971f90
#
_entry.id   16967dc5f69af67c198821d260971f90
#
_cell.length_a   1.000
_cell.length_b   1.000
_cell.length_c   1.000
_cell.angle_alpha   90.00
_cell.angle_beta   90.00
_cell.angle_gamma   90.00
#
_symmetry.space_group_name_H-M   'P 1'
#
loop_
_entity.id
_entity.type
_entity.pdbx_description
1 polymer ?
#
loop_
_entity_poly.entity_id
_entity_poly.type
_entity_poly.pdbx_seq_one_letter_code
_entity_poly.pdbx_strand_id
1 'polypeptide(L)'
;MKQYDYLIVGAGLYGAVFAHEAKKAGKRCLVIDKRAHIAGNIYTEEVEGINVHRYGAHIFHTNNKAVWQYVNQFAEFNRYTNSPVANYHGEIYNLPFNMNTFNRMWGVVTPAEAKAKIEQQRAEAGITEPKNLEEQAISLVGTDIYEKLIKGYTGKQWGRPCTELPAFIIKRLPVRFTYDDNYFNALYQGIPNSVSSVSVSKRTLRYCNAPSL
;
A
#
# COMPACT_ATOMS: atom_id res chain seq x y z
N MET A 1 -43.08 -1.54 2.51
CA MET A 1 -41.62 -1.90 2.55
C MET A 1 -40.81 -0.75 2.00
N LYS A 2 -39.63 -0.44 2.60
CA LYS A 2 -38.73 0.57 2.02
C LYS A 2 -38.03 -0.05 0.81
N GLN A 3 -38.26 0.51 -0.36
CA GLN A 3 -37.63 0.05 -1.60
C GLN A 3 -36.27 0.73 -1.78
N TYR A 4 -35.25 -0.04 -2.10
CA TYR A 4 -33.91 0.43 -2.43
C TYR A 4 -33.60 0.16 -3.90
N ASP A 5 -32.85 1.07 -4.52
CA ASP A 5 -32.41 0.92 -5.92
C ASP A 5 -31.14 0.05 -5.99
N TYR A 6 -30.30 0.12 -4.96
CA TYR A 6 -29.04 -0.63 -4.91
C TYR A 6 -28.80 -1.25 -3.53
N LEU A 7 -28.33 -2.50 -3.53
CA LEU A 7 -27.71 -3.16 -2.38
C LEU A 7 -26.19 -3.15 -2.59
N ILE A 8 -25.46 -2.53 -1.67
CA ILE A 8 -24.01 -2.42 -1.70
C ILE A 8 -23.44 -3.29 -0.59
N VAL A 9 -22.65 -4.31 -0.97
CA VAL A 9 -21.99 -5.21 -0.02
C VAL A 9 -20.56 -4.72 0.19
N GLY A 10 -20.28 -4.25 1.40
CA GLY A 10 -19.01 -3.64 1.80
C GLY A 10 -19.10 -2.12 1.96
N ALA A 11 -18.84 -1.65 3.18
CA ALA A 11 -18.82 -0.23 3.56
C ALA A 11 -17.38 0.36 3.50
N GLY A 12 -16.53 -0.19 2.65
CA GLY A 12 -15.20 0.35 2.36
C GLY A 12 -15.27 1.55 1.41
N LEU A 13 -14.11 2.09 1.03
CA LEU A 13 -14.02 3.31 0.21
C LEU A 13 -14.78 3.19 -1.12
N TYR A 14 -14.67 2.05 -1.81
CA TYR A 14 -15.38 1.82 -3.08
C TYR A 14 -16.90 1.90 -2.91
N GLY A 15 -17.45 1.16 -1.92
CA GLY A 15 -18.89 1.16 -1.65
C GLY A 15 -19.39 2.54 -1.20
N ALA A 16 -18.59 3.28 -0.43
CA ALA A 16 -18.91 4.62 0.02
C ALA A 16 -19.00 5.62 -1.15
N VAL A 17 -18.02 5.60 -2.07
CA VAL A 17 -18.02 6.45 -3.28
C VAL A 17 -19.21 6.11 -4.16
N PHE A 18 -19.46 4.83 -4.42
CA PHE A 18 -20.62 4.41 -5.21
C PHE A 18 -21.94 4.90 -4.59
N ALA A 19 -22.13 4.69 -3.27
CA ALA A 19 -23.33 5.12 -2.57
C ALA A 19 -23.51 6.65 -2.62
N HIS A 20 -22.41 7.40 -2.50
CA HIS A 20 -22.42 8.86 -2.58
C HIS A 20 -22.89 9.35 -3.96
N GLU A 21 -22.30 8.82 -5.03
CA GLU A 21 -22.66 9.21 -6.39
C GLU A 21 -24.08 8.75 -6.78
N ALA A 22 -24.47 7.54 -6.39
CA ALA A 22 -25.84 7.05 -6.58
C ALA A 22 -26.86 7.95 -5.86
N LYS A 23 -26.55 8.41 -4.65
CA LYS A 23 -27.41 9.35 -3.92
C LYS A 23 -27.51 10.70 -4.63
N LYS A 24 -26.44 11.24 -5.17
CA LYS A 24 -26.48 12.47 -6.01
C LYS A 24 -27.41 12.29 -7.21
N ALA A 25 -27.45 11.09 -7.77
CA ALA A 25 -28.37 10.72 -8.86
C ALA A 25 -29.80 10.38 -8.39
N GLY A 26 -30.16 10.70 -7.15
CA GLY A 26 -31.50 10.48 -6.59
C GLY A 26 -31.82 9.02 -6.23
N LYS A 27 -30.83 8.12 -6.22
CA LYS A 27 -31.00 6.70 -5.92
C LYS A 27 -30.92 6.43 -4.42
N ARG A 28 -31.64 5.39 -3.97
CA ARG A 28 -31.62 4.91 -2.59
C ARG A 28 -30.75 3.68 -2.49
N CYS A 29 -29.74 3.72 -1.61
CA CYS A 29 -28.82 2.62 -1.38
C CYS A 29 -29.00 2.02 0.00
N LEU A 30 -28.92 0.68 0.08
CA LEU A 30 -28.69 -0.06 1.31
C LEU A 30 -27.24 -0.56 1.29
N VAL A 31 -26.46 -0.18 2.30
CA VAL A 31 -25.08 -0.65 2.45
C VAL A 31 -25.02 -1.63 3.61
N ILE A 32 -24.45 -2.80 3.37
CA ILE A 32 -24.22 -3.82 4.39
C ILE A 32 -22.72 -4.16 4.47
N ASP A 33 -22.22 -4.44 5.66
CA ASP A 33 -20.85 -4.89 5.89
C ASP A 33 -20.82 -5.95 7.00
N LYS A 34 -19.87 -6.88 6.91
CA LYS A 34 -19.64 -7.88 7.96
C LYS A 34 -18.93 -7.33 9.20
N ARG A 35 -18.19 -6.21 9.06
CA ARG A 35 -17.45 -5.57 10.14
C ARG A 35 -18.39 -4.68 10.97
N ALA A 36 -18.06 -4.52 12.26
CA ALA A 36 -18.78 -3.64 13.18
C ALA A 36 -18.54 -2.13 12.92
N HIS A 37 -17.72 -1.79 11.91
CA HIS A 37 -17.38 -0.42 11.55
C HIS A 37 -17.45 -0.22 10.03
N ILE A 38 -17.60 1.02 9.60
CA ILE A 38 -17.49 1.46 8.20
C ILE A 38 -16.02 1.71 7.83
N ALA A 39 -15.77 2.16 6.61
CA ALA A 39 -14.46 2.50 6.03
C ALA A 39 -13.61 1.29 5.60
N GLY A 40 -13.99 0.06 5.90
CA GLY A 40 -13.26 -1.13 5.44
C GLY A 40 -11.81 -1.12 5.90
N ASN A 41 -10.87 -1.32 4.98
CA ASN A 41 -9.43 -1.38 5.30
C ASN A 41 -8.80 -0.02 5.65
N ILE A 42 -9.43 1.09 5.29
CA ILE A 42 -8.93 2.43 5.66
C ILE A 42 -9.45 2.89 7.03
N TYR A 43 -10.09 1.98 7.78
CA TYR A 43 -10.60 2.30 9.10
C TYR A 43 -9.46 2.68 10.05
N THR A 44 -9.60 3.85 10.63
CA THR A 44 -8.71 4.42 11.64
C THR A 44 -9.54 4.76 12.87
N GLU A 45 -9.04 4.50 14.03
CA GLU A 45 -9.66 4.89 15.31
C GLU A 45 -8.68 5.70 16.14
N GLU A 46 -9.20 6.54 17.00
CA GLU A 46 -8.40 7.25 17.98
C GLU A 46 -8.33 6.43 19.26
N VAL A 47 -7.10 6.13 19.70
CA VAL A 47 -6.82 5.44 20.96
C VAL A 47 -5.82 6.29 21.73
N GLU A 48 -6.17 6.76 22.92
CA GLU A 48 -5.32 7.59 23.77
C GLU A 48 -4.72 8.82 23.05
N GLY A 49 -5.53 9.47 22.17
CA GLY A 49 -5.09 10.63 21.38
C GLY A 49 -4.23 10.29 20.17
N ILE A 50 -4.05 9.01 19.86
CA ILE A 50 -3.26 8.52 18.71
C ILE A 50 -4.19 7.95 17.64
N ASN A 51 -3.99 8.36 16.39
CA ASN A 51 -4.70 7.78 15.26
C ASN A 51 -4.13 6.41 14.90
N VAL A 52 -4.88 5.34 15.17
CA VAL A 52 -4.47 3.95 14.92
C VAL A 52 -5.10 3.44 13.63
N HIS A 53 -4.30 3.15 12.63
CA HIS A 53 -4.71 2.48 11.40
C HIS A 53 -4.84 0.97 11.66
N ARG A 54 -6.08 0.47 11.84
CA ARG A 54 -6.34 -0.92 12.28
C ARG A 54 -5.87 -1.99 11.30
N TYR A 55 -5.79 -1.66 10.03
CA TYR A 55 -5.44 -2.61 8.94
C TYR A 55 -4.18 -2.20 8.18
N GLY A 56 -3.30 -1.46 8.83
CA GLY A 56 -2.08 -0.91 8.25
C GLY A 56 -2.25 0.51 7.73
N ALA A 57 -1.16 1.21 7.56
CA ALA A 57 -1.16 2.59 7.10
C ALA A 57 -1.67 2.68 5.65
N HIS A 58 -2.71 3.47 5.45
CA HIS A 58 -3.27 3.76 4.14
C HIS A 58 -2.99 5.21 3.77
N ILE A 59 -1.94 5.41 2.99
CA ILE A 59 -1.55 6.72 2.48
C ILE A 59 -2.22 6.91 1.12
N PHE A 60 -3.06 7.93 1.02
CA PHE A 60 -3.68 8.27 -0.26
C PHE A 60 -2.64 8.91 -1.18
N HIS A 61 -2.58 8.44 -2.42
CA HIS A 61 -1.70 9.04 -3.44
C HIS A 61 -2.32 8.92 -4.83
N THR A 62 -2.14 9.96 -5.64
CA THR A 62 -2.63 9.98 -7.03
C THR A 62 -1.90 11.03 -7.87
N ASN A 63 -1.85 10.81 -9.18
CA ASN A 63 -1.45 11.83 -10.17
C ASN A 63 -2.65 12.48 -10.83
N ASN A 64 -3.88 12.00 -10.55
CA ASN A 64 -5.09 12.53 -11.13
C ASN A 64 -5.65 13.68 -10.29
N LYS A 65 -5.57 14.90 -10.82
CA LYS A 65 -6.06 16.12 -10.16
C LYS A 65 -7.55 16.05 -9.81
N ALA A 66 -8.38 15.48 -10.69
CA ALA A 66 -9.82 15.37 -10.44
C ALA A 66 -10.14 14.44 -9.27
N VAL A 67 -9.41 13.30 -9.16
CA VAL A 67 -9.52 12.40 -8.01
C VAL A 67 -9.08 13.10 -6.73
N TRP A 68 -7.96 13.85 -6.77
CA TRP A 68 -7.50 14.62 -5.62
C TRP A 68 -8.54 15.67 -5.17
N GLN A 69 -9.10 16.43 -6.11
CA GLN A 69 -10.16 17.40 -5.82
C GLN A 69 -11.41 16.72 -5.26
N TYR A 70 -11.76 15.54 -5.75
CA TYR A 70 -12.91 14.77 -5.27
C TYR A 70 -12.73 14.35 -3.80
N VAL A 71 -11.60 13.75 -3.43
CA VAL A 71 -11.39 13.27 -2.04
C VAL A 71 -11.28 14.43 -1.05
N ASN A 72 -10.75 15.59 -1.47
CA ASN A 72 -10.67 16.79 -0.63
C ASN A 72 -12.03 17.45 -0.33
N GLN A 73 -13.13 17.00 -0.97
CA GLN A 73 -14.47 17.40 -0.57
C GLN A 73 -14.92 16.74 0.74
N PHE A 74 -14.28 15.65 1.15
CA PHE A 74 -14.65 14.85 2.31
C PHE A 74 -13.67 14.93 3.47
N ALA A 75 -12.41 15.23 3.17
CA ALA A 75 -11.35 15.28 4.17
C ALA A 75 -10.26 16.27 3.75
N GLU A 76 -9.68 16.94 4.72
CA GLU A 76 -8.43 17.65 4.56
C GLU A 76 -7.26 16.68 4.72
N PHE A 77 -6.32 16.70 3.77
CA PHE A 77 -5.14 15.82 3.79
C PHE A 77 -3.92 16.61 4.23
N ASN A 78 -3.10 15.99 5.10
CA ASN A 78 -1.79 16.53 5.45
C ASN A 78 -0.79 16.33 4.29
N ARG A 79 0.43 16.82 4.49
CA ARG A 79 1.54 16.65 3.52
C ARG A 79 2.40 15.42 3.83
N TYR A 80 1.81 14.38 4.39
CA TYR A 80 2.58 13.19 4.75
C TYR A 80 3.24 12.58 3.52
N THR A 81 4.56 12.50 3.58
CA THR A 81 5.38 11.82 2.57
C THR A 81 5.84 10.49 3.15
N ASN A 82 5.50 9.39 2.48
CA ASN A 82 5.89 8.07 2.95
C ASN A 82 7.35 7.78 2.60
N SER A 83 8.20 7.64 3.62
CA SER A 83 9.61 7.26 3.51
C SER A 83 9.89 6.10 4.46
N PRO A 84 9.44 4.89 4.11
CA PRO A 84 9.58 3.73 4.99
C PRO A 84 11.03 3.27 5.08
N VAL A 85 11.36 2.64 6.20
CA VAL A 85 12.64 1.99 6.41
C VAL A 85 12.41 0.51 6.75
N ALA A 86 13.35 -0.34 6.33
CA ALA A 86 13.39 -1.74 6.71
C ALA A 86 14.46 -1.94 7.78
N ASN A 87 14.16 -2.76 8.78
CA ASN A 87 15.12 -3.22 9.78
C ASN A 87 15.42 -4.71 9.52
N TYR A 88 16.65 -4.99 9.19
CA TYR A 88 17.17 -6.35 9.02
C TYR A 88 18.24 -6.62 10.08
N HIS A 89 17.89 -7.35 11.13
CA HIS A 89 18.77 -7.69 12.25
C HIS A 89 19.55 -6.51 12.85
N GLY A 90 18.90 -5.34 12.96
CA GLY A 90 19.51 -4.11 13.46
C GLY A 90 20.11 -3.20 12.39
N GLU A 91 20.26 -3.66 11.16
CA GLU A 91 20.65 -2.83 10.02
C GLU A 91 19.42 -2.12 9.44
N ILE A 92 19.49 -0.80 9.33
CA ILE A 92 18.39 0.02 8.80
C ILE A 92 18.66 0.37 7.34
N TYR A 93 17.67 0.10 6.48
CA TYR A 93 17.72 0.38 5.05
C TYR A 93 16.55 1.25 4.61
N ASN A 94 16.80 2.23 3.75
CA ASN A 94 15.77 3.06 3.15
C ASN A 94 14.97 2.28 2.09
N LEU A 95 13.68 2.60 1.96
CA LEU A 95 12.81 2.09 0.91
C LEU A 95 12.11 3.24 0.18
N PRO A 96 11.81 3.10 -1.14
CA PRO A 96 12.08 1.95 -2.01
C PRO A 96 13.59 1.74 -2.21
N PHE A 97 13.98 0.63 -2.85
CA PHE A 97 15.40 0.36 -3.14
C PHE A 97 15.99 1.51 -3.98
N ASN A 98 16.84 2.31 -3.37
CA ASN A 98 17.42 3.53 -3.94
C ASN A 98 18.90 3.67 -3.58
N MET A 99 19.53 4.77 -3.97
CA MET A 99 20.96 4.98 -3.70
C MET A 99 21.30 5.01 -2.21
N ASN A 100 20.39 5.45 -1.30
CA ASN A 100 20.60 5.36 0.14
C ASN A 100 20.65 3.90 0.60
N THR A 101 19.75 3.05 0.06
CA THR A 101 19.77 1.60 0.30
C THR A 101 21.08 0.97 -0.14
N PHE A 102 21.53 1.27 -1.37
CA PHE A 102 22.73 0.68 -1.96
C PHE A 102 24.01 1.18 -1.30
N ASN A 103 24.05 2.46 -0.94
CA ASN A 103 25.17 3.02 -0.18
C ASN A 103 25.29 2.33 1.18
N ARG A 104 24.18 2.18 1.91
CA ARG A 104 24.15 1.49 3.20
C ARG A 104 24.56 0.02 3.10
N MET A 105 24.16 -0.66 2.02
CA MET A 105 24.38 -2.10 1.83
C MET A 105 25.79 -2.41 1.33
N TRP A 106 26.29 -1.61 0.38
CA TRP A 106 27.51 -1.90 -0.37
C TRP A 106 28.57 -0.79 -0.33
N GLY A 107 28.30 0.36 0.28
CA GLY A 107 29.21 1.51 0.30
C GLY A 107 29.33 2.24 -1.03
N VAL A 108 28.52 1.92 -2.02
CA VAL A 108 28.53 2.56 -3.34
C VAL A 108 27.94 3.96 -3.30
N VAL A 109 28.48 4.89 -4.08
CA VAL A 109 28.04 6.30 -4.08
C VAL A 109 27.49 6.76 -5.43
N THR A 110 27.76 6.04 -6.50
CA THR A 110 27.27 6.39 -7.84
C THR A 110 26.27 5.38 -8.38
N PRO A 111 25.34 5.83 -9.26
CA PRO A 111 24.43 4.92 -9.97
C PRO A 111 25.14 3.82 -10.77
N ALA A 112 26.32 4.12 -11.31
CA ALA A 112 27.10 3.16 -12.10
C ALA A 112 27.61 2.01 -11.22
N GLU A 113 28.16 2.32 -10.04
CA GLU A 113 28.63 1.31 -9.07
C GLU A 113 27.48 0.44 -8.57
N ALA A 114 26.32 1.04 -8.24
CA ALA A 114 25.15 0.30 -7.79
C ALA A 114 24.62 -0.66 -8.87
N LYS A 115 24.56 -0.21 -10.12
CA LYS A 115 24.16 -1.05 -11.26
C LYS A 115 25.15 -2.20 -11.47
N ALA A 116 26.44 -1.92 -11.43
CA ALA A 116 27.48 -2.93 -11.58
C ALA A 116 27.39 -3.99 -10.47
N LYS A 117 27.09 -3.58 -9.23
CA LYS A 117 26.93 -4.52 -8.11
C LYS A 117 25.71 -5.42 -8.26
N ILE A 118 24.59 -4.87 -8.69
CA ILE A 118 23.37 -5.65 -8.98
C ILE A 118 23.66 -6.64 -10.12
N GLU A 119 24.27 -6.20 -11.20
CA GLU A 119 24.57 -7.03 -12.36
C GLU A 119 25.55 -8.14 -12.03
N GLN A 120 26.58 -7.86 -11.22
CA GLN A 120 27.48 -8.87 -10.71
C GLN A 120 26.73 -10.01 -10.00
N GLN A 121 25.86 -9.65 -9.06
CA GLN A 121 25.11 -10.66 -8.28
C GLN A 121 24.09 -11.44 -9.15
N ARG A 122 23.49 -10.79 -10.12
CA ARG A 122 22.62 -11.44 -11.10
C ARG A 122 23.36 -12.45 -11.95
N ALA A 123 24.56 -12.09 -12.41
CA ALA A 123 25.43 -12.97 -13.19
C ALA A 123 25.92 -14.16 -12.34
N GLU A 124 26.31 -13.91 -11.09
CA GLU A 124 26.73 -14.95 -10.15
C GLU A 124 25.60 -15.96 -9.86
N ALA A 125 24.36 -15.49 -9.78
CA ALA A 125 23.19 -16.35 -9.60
C ALA A 125 22.85 -17.20 -10.83
N GLY A 126 23.19 -16.74 -12.04
CA GLY A 126 23.03 -17.49 -13.31
C GLY A 126 21.57 -17.85 -13.65
N ILE A 127 20.57 -17.13 -13.12
CA ILE A 127 19.17 -17.44 -13.32
C ILE A 127 18.67 -16.85 -14.63
N THR A 128 18.39 -17.70 -15.62
CA THR A 128 17.85 -17.30 -16.93
C THR A 128 16.34 -17.40 -17.02
N GLU A 129 15.75 -18.43 -16.40
CA GLU A 129 14.31 -18.69 -16.37
C GLU A 129 13.83 -18.89 -14.93
N PRO A 130 13.40 -17.82 -14.24
CA PRO A 130 12.96 -17.90 -12.85
C PRO A 130 11.72 -18.77 -12.68
N LYS A 131 11.76 -19.79 -11.83
CA LYS A 131 10.67 -20.75 -11.58
C LYS A 131 9.77 -20.32 -10.41
N ASN A 132 10.28 -19.53 -9.50
CA ASN A 132 9.60 -19.10 -8.29
C ASN A 132 9.93 -17.64 -7.96
N LEU A 133 9.32 -17.11 -6.89
CA LEU A 133 9.48 -15.71 -6.48
C LEU A 133 10.93 -15.40 -6.06
N GLU A 134 11.61 -16.32 -5.38
CA GLU A 134 13.02 -16.15 -4.98
C GLU A 134 13.91 -15.94 -6.21
N GLU A 135 13.87 -16.87 -7.16
CA GLU A 135 14.65 -16.77 -8.38
C GLU A 135 14.32 -15.51 -9.19
N GLN A 136 13.02 -15.14 -9.25
CA GLN A 136 12.59 -13.93 -9.93
C GLN A 136 13.14 -12.68 -9.24
N ALA A 137 13.10 -12.61 -7.92
CA ALA A 137 13.64 -11.47 -7.18
C ALA A 137 15.15 -11.33 -7.38
N ILE A 138 15.89 -12.43 -7.22
CA ILE A 138 17.36 -12.44 -7.40
C ILE A 138 17.73 -12.02 -8.82
N SER A 139 17.01 -12.52 -9.83
CA SER A 139 17.23 -12.13 -11.23
C SER A 139 16.94 -10.66 -11.53
N LEU A 140 16.19 -9.96 -10.68
CA LEU A 140 15.87 -8.54 -10.84
C LEU A 140 16.84 -7.63 -10.05
N VAL A 141 17.16 -7.98 -8.81
CA VAL A 141 17.83 -7.05 -7.88
C VAL A 141 19.08 -7.62 -7.20
N GLY A 142 19.42 -8.87 -7.48
CA GLY A 142 20.57 -9.56 -6.86
C GLY A 142 20.23 -10.19 -5.51
N THR A 143 21.17 -11.00 -5.01
CA THR A 143 21.00 -11.83 -3.82
C THR A 143 20.90 -11.01 -2.53
N ASP A 144 21.71 -9.98 -2.34
CA ASP A 144 21.75 -9.21 -1.09
C ASP A 144 20.42 -8.49 -0.81
N ILE A 145 19.84 -7.86 -1.83
CA ILE A 145 18.55 -7.17 -1.72
C ILE A 145 17.44 -8.19 -1.44
N TYR A 146 17.47 -9.33 -2.14
CA TYR A 146 16.51 -10.39 -1.89
C TYR A 146 16.57 -10.90 -0.44
N GLU A 147 17.73 -11.33 0.02
CA GLU A 147 17.90 -11.92 1.37
C GLU A 147 17.54 -10.93 2.47
N LYS A 148 18.01 -9.67 2.38
CA LYS A 148 17.83 -8.68 3.45
C LYS A 148 16.47 -8.00 3.45
N LEU A 149 15.88 -7.73 2.27
CA LEU A 149 14.74 -6.80 2.17
C LEU A 149 13.46 -7.42 1.57
N ILE A 150 13.55 -8.58 0.90
CA ILE A 150 12.39 -9.20 0.23
C ILE A 150 11.96 -10.47 0.92
N LYS A 151 12.87 -11.41 1.13
CA LYS A 151 12.61 -12.76 1.63
C LYS A 151 11.78 -12.80 2.90
N GLY A 152 12.22 -12.11 3.95
CA GLY A 152 11.57 -12.11 5.24
C GLY A 152 10.18 -11.46 5.21
N TYR A 153 10.07 -10.28 4.58
CA TYR A 153 8.82 -9.58 4.44
C TYR A 153 7.79 -10.37 3.61
N THR A 154 8.21 -10.86 2.45
CA THR A 154 7.32 -11.59 1.53
C THR A 154 6.88 -12.92 2.13
N GLY A 155 7.81 -13.68 2.71
CA GLY A 155 7.50 -14.95 3.38
C GLY A 155 6.49 -14.77 4.51
N LYS A 156 6.67 -13.73 5.35
CA LYS A 156 5.73 -13.38 6.42
C LYS A 156 4.35 -13.00 5.88
N GLN A 157 4.30 -12.17 4.82
CA GLN A 157 3.04 -11.68 4.27
C GLN A 157 2.21 -12.79 3.62
N TRP A 158 2.86 -13.73 2.95
CA TRP A 158 2.22 -14.85 2.27
C TRP A 158 2.07 -16.09 3.13
N GLY A 159 2.73 -16.15 4.29
CA GLY A 159 2.75 -17.33 5.17
C GLY A 159 3.43 -18.55 4.55
N ARG A 160 4.29 -18.34 3.53
CA ARG A 160 4.96 -19.39 2.75
C ARG A 160 6.36 -18.94 2.34
N PRO A 161 7.32 -19.87 2.18
CA PRO A 161 8.64 -19.55 1.63
C PRO A 161 8.55 -18.97 0.21
N CYS A 162 9.46 -18.07 -0.14
CA CYS A 162 9.51 -17.46 -1.48
C CYS A 162 9.75 -18.50 -2.60
N THR A 163 10.40 -19.61 -2.28
CA THR A 163 10.61 -20.75 -3.20
C THR A 163 9.33 -21.48 -3.61
N GLU A 164 8.26 -21.35 -2.81
CA GLU A 164 6.95 -21.95 -3.10
C GLU A 164 5.97 -20.96 -3.76
N LEU A 165 6.36 -19.70 -3.88
CA LEU A 165 5.53 -18.65 -4.45
C LEU A 165 5.81 -18.49 -5.95
N PRO A 166 4.77 -18.30 -6.79
CA PRO A 166 4.96 -18.11 -8.22
C PRO A 166 5.79 -16.87 -8.57
N ALA A 167 6.67 -16.95 -9.55
CA ALA A 167 7.52 -15.85 -10.02
C ALA A 167 6.73 -14.60 -10.44
N PHE A 168 5.52 -14.76 -10.97
CA PHE A 168 4.72 -13.62 -11.46
C PHE A 168 4.29 -12.63 -10.35
N ILE A 169 4.32 -13.03 -9.07
CA ILE A 169 3.98 -12.15 -7.94
C ILE A 169 4.91 -10.95 -7.89
N ILE A 170 6.17 -11.12 -8.27
CA ILE A 170 7.20 -10.07 -8.23
C ILE A 170 7.78 -9.78 -9.62
N LYS A 171 6.92 -9.49 -10.60
CA LYS A 171 7.36 -9.19 -11.98
C LYS A 171 8.20 -7.92 -12.09
N ARG A 172 8.03 -6.97 -11.19
CA ARG A 172 8.71 -5.67 -11.16
C ARG A 172 9.04 -5.27 -9.74
N LEU A 173 10.26 -4.86 -9.53
CA LEU A 173 10.70 -4.22 -8.30
C LEU A 173 11.09 -2.78 -8.60
N PRO A 174 10.59 -1.80 -7.86
CA PRO A 174 10.96 -0.41 -8.07
C PRO A 174 12.39 -0.17 -7.56
N VAL A 175 13.35 -0.23 -8.47
CA VAL A 175 14.75 0.14 -8.22
C VAL A 175 14.99 1.53 -8.74
N ARG A 176 15.53 2.42 -7.90
CA ARG A 176 15.80 3.82 -8.24
C ARG A 176 17.27 4.12 -8.04
N PHE A 177 17.87 4.73 -9.02
CA PHE A 177 19.29 5.16 -8.96
C PHE A 177 19.41 6.65 -8.61
N THR A 178 18.59 7.09 -7.66
CA THR A 178 18.54 8.43 -7.08
C THR A 178 18.56 8.34 -5.56
N TYR A 179 18.94 9.43 -4.88
CA TYR A 179 18.91 9.55 -3.41
C TYR A 179 17.54 10.06 -2.90
N ASP A 180 16.44 9.60 -3.52
CA ASP A 180 15.08 10.01 -3.16
C ASP A 180 14.36 8.88 -2.40
N ASP A 181 14.04 9.14 -1.13
CA ASP A 181 13.37 8.21 -0.22
C ASP A 181 11.84 8.28 -0.30
N ASN A 182 11.27 9.13 -1.15
CA ASN A 182 9.83 9.20 -1.34
C ASN A 182 9.32 7.88 -1.93
N TYR A 183 8.50 7.15 -1.18
CA TYR A 183 7.99 5.85 -1.62
C TYR A 183 7.09 5.98 -2.85
N PHE A 184 6.24 7.02 -2.89
CA PHE A 184 5.35 7.29 -4.00
C PHE A 184 5.85 8.45 -4.86
N ASN A 185 5.92 8.26 -6.17
CA ASN A 185 6.13 9.33 -7.16
C ASN A 185 4.78 9.95 -7.56
N ALA A 186 3.98 10.34 -6.59
CA ALA A 186 2.67 10.93 -6.82
C ALA A 186 2.71 12.44 -6.59
N LEU A 187 2.05 13.20 -7.47
CA LEU A 187 1.90 14.65 -7.32
C LEU A 187 1.09 15.03 -6.09
N TYR A 188 0.12 14.18 -5.73
CA TYR A 188 -0.76 14.37 -4.59
C TYR A 188 -0.67 13.16 -3.69
N GLN A 189 -0.36 13.39 -2.41
CA GLN A 189 -0.32 12.35 -1.40
C GLN A 189 -0.56 12.92 0.00
N GLY A 190 -1.02 12.08 0.91
CA GLY A 190 -1.24 12.49 2.29
C GLY A 190 -2.10 11.49 3.06
N ILE A 191 -2.27 11.80 4.34
CA ILE A 191 -3.18 11.11 5.25
C ILE A 191 -4.25 12.12 5.68
N PRO A 192 -5.54 11.74 5.79
CA PRO A 192 -6.58 12.63 6.31
C PRO A 192 -6.24 13.12 7.72
N ASN A 193 -6.38 14.41 7.99
CA ASN A 193 -6.01 15.04 9.26
C ASN A 193 -6.84 14.56 10.46
N SER A 194 -8.03 14.03 10.24
CA SER A 194 -8.86 13.50 11.31
C SER A 194 -9.61 12.23 10.89
N VAL A 195 -9.79 11.32 11.84
CA VAL A 195 -10.58 10.09 11.69
C VAL A 195 -12.05 10.40 11.38
N SER A 196 -12.57 11.51 11.91
CA SER A 196 -13.96 11.95 11.74
C SER A 196 -14.28 12.45 10.34
N SER A 197 -13.28 12.87 9.57
CA SER A 197 -13.47 13.43 8.23
C SER A 197 -13.79 12.37 7.16
N VAL A 198 -13.48 11.11 7.39
CA VAL A 198 -13.92 9.99 6.54
C VAL A 198 -15.34 9.54 6.92
N SER A 199 -16.01 10.23 7.85
CA SER A 199 -17.40 9.99 8.15
C SER A 199 -18.27 10.41 6.96
N VAL A 200 -18.45 9.51 6.01
CA VAL A 200 -19.70 9.53 5.24
C VAL A 200 -20.80 9.64 6.28
N SER A 201 -21.46 10.79 6.35
CA SER A 201 -22.44 11.13 7.38
C SER A 201 -23.27 9.91 7.73
N LYS A 202 -23.28 9.47 8.99
CA LYS A 202 -24.13 8.35 9.49
C LYS A 202 -25.62 8.51 9.13
N ARG A 203 -26.04 9.71 8.73
CA ARG A 203 -27.37 10.00 8.22
C ARG A 203 -27.61 9.50 6.79
N THR A 204 -26.55 9.21 6.03
CA THR A 204 -26.65 8.82 4.61
C THR A 204 -26.60 7.32 4.41
N LEU A 205 -25.94 6.59 5.32
CA LEU A 205 -25.82 5.14 5.30
C LEU A 205 -26.65 4.56 6.44
N ARG A 206 -27.69 3.80 6.14
CA ARG A 206 -28.29 2.88 7.11
C ARG A 206 -27.40 1.64 7.14
N TYR A 207 -26.60 1.56 8.17
CA TYR A 207 -25.77 0.42 8.48
C TYR A 207 -26.60 -0.64 9.20
N CYS A 208 -26.66 -1.85 8.68
CA CYS A 208 -27.18 -3.01 9.35
C CYS A 208 -26.03 -3.99 9.57
N ASN A 209 -25.71 -4.29 10.83
CA ASN A 209 -24.85 -5.43 11.14
C ASN A 209 -25.56 -6.69 10.66
N ALA A 210 -24.95 -7.44 9.75
CA ALA A 210 -25.38 -8.80 9.49
C ALA A 210 -24.94 -9.65 10.69
N PRO A 211 -25.82 -10.45 11.30
CA PRO A 211 -25.39 -11.42 12.30
C PRO A 211 -24.40 -12.38 11.64
N SER A 212 -23.36 -12.74 12.38
CA SER A 212 -22.40 -13.77 11.99
C SER A 212 -23.15 -15.08 11.73
N LEU A 213 -23.11 -15.54 10.49
CA LEU A 213 -23.46 -16.91 10.12
C LEU A 213 -22.39 -17.89 10.61
#